data_e18ee4c8c20335ff2c6ecfdaba8a405b
#
_entry.id   e18ee4c8c20335ff2c6ecfdaba8a405b
#
_cell.length_a   1.000
_cell.length_b   1.000
_cell.length_c   1.000
_cell.angle_alpha   90.00
_cell.angle_beta   90.00
_cell.angle_gamma   90.00
#
_symmetry.space_group_name_H-M   'P 1'
#
loop_
_entity.id
_entity.type
_entity.pdbx_description
1 polymer ?
#
loop_
_entity_poly.entity_id
_entity_poly.type
_entity_poly.pdbx_seq_one_letter_code
_entity_poly.pdbx_strand_id
1 'polypeptide(L)'
;MCIRDRLIIALIVLFNEAARRIPVQYGRSVFRSGRMYRQSGASYIPLRINSAGMIPLIFAFSIVILPGTIATYFATSGGLLGDIGAFFAGLFTPTHALYWVLVFLLVVMFTFFYTLVVFNQQNLAESLQRNGGFVLGIRPGRPTQDYLNRVILRITMGGALFLGFVAIVPYLASLLTNIQAMTLSSTSLLIMVGVGLDTLRQLEAQLMMRNYEGFLG
;
A
#
# COMPACT_ATOMS: atom_id res chain seq x y z
N MET A 1 -2.26 27.21 -3.72
CA MET A 1 -2.36 25.89 -4.36
C MET A 1 -1.03 25.13 -4.36
N CYS A 2 0.04 25.65 -4.93
CA CYS A 2 1.32 24.91 -5.05
C CYS A 2 1.95 24.40 -3.74
N ILE A 3 1.83 25.10 -2.60
CA ILE A 3 2.46 24.69 -1.33
C ILE A 3 1.74 23.47 -0.73
N ARG A 4 0.42 23.45 -0.76
CA ARG A 4 -0.41 22.34 -0.27
C ARG A 4 -0.15 21.06 -1.05
N ASP A 5 -0.14 21.15 -2.39
CA ASP A 5 0.06 19.99 -3.25
C ASP A 5 1.47 19.43 -3.09
N ARG A 6 2.48 20.30 -2.94
CA ARG A 6 3.85 19.88 -2.60
C ARG A 6 3.95 19.19 -1.25
N LEU A 7 3.25 19.68 -0.23
CA LEU A 7 3.22 19.03 1.08
C LEU A 7 2.58 17.64 1.03
N ILE A 8 1.45 17.51 0.31
CA ILE A 8 0.77 16.22 0.13
C ILE A 8 1.68 15.24 -0.61
N ILE A 9 2.29 15.67 -1.70
CA ILE A 9 3.23 14.83 -2.47
C ILE A 9 4.41 14.39 -1.59
N ALA A 10 5.05 15.31 -0.88
CA ALA A 10 6.16 15.00 0.01
C ALA A 10 5.77 14.00 1.10
N LEU A 11 4.58 14.12 1.67
CA LEU A 11 4.05 13.22 2.69
C LEU A 11 3.76 11.84 2.12
N ILE A 12 3.20 11.75 0.91
CA ILE A 12 2.97 10.49 0.20
C ILE A 12 4.30 9.78 -0.11
N VAL A 13 5.29 10.52 -0.62
CA VAL A 13 6.61 9.99 -0.92
C VAL A 13 7.29 9.45 0.34
N LEU A 14 7.29 10.23 1.42
CA LEU A 14 7.90 9.86 2.69
C LEU A 14 7.30 8.55 3.25
N PHE A 15 5.97 8.40 3.18
CA PHE A 15 5.31 7.20 3.65
C PHE A 15 5.51 5.98 2.73
N ASN A 16 5.59 6.19 1.44
CA ASN A 16 5.87 5.14 0.46
C ASN A 16 7.32 4.63 0.53
N GLU A 17 8.25 5.53 0.89
CA GLU A 17 9.67 5.20 1.09
C GLU A 17 9.93 4.56 2.47
N ALA A 18 9.06 4.79 3.44
CA ALA A 18 9.25 4.29 4.79
C ALA A 18 9.22 2.75 4.81
N ALA A 19 10.35 2.16 5.23
CA ALA A 19 10.51 0.72 5.35
C ALA A 19 11.14 0.34 6.68
N ARG A 20 10.61 -0.70 7.30
CA ARG A 20 11.19 -1.30 8.50
C ARG A 20 12.20 -2.36 8.09
N ARG A 21 13.46 -2.23 8.52
CA ARG A 21 14.52 -3.19 8.26
C ARG A 21 14.55 -4.25 9.35
N ILE A 22 14.36 -5.52 8.98
CA ILE A 22 14.47 -6.66 9.90
C ILE A 22 15.85 -7.30 9.70
N PRO A 23 16.69 -7.41 10.76
CA PRO A 23 17.99 -8.05 10.64
C PRO A 23 17.81 -9.57 10.48
N VAL A 24 18.42 -10.11 9.44
CA VAL A 24 18.44 -11.54 9.11
C VAL A 24 19.89 -11.99 8.96
N GLN A 25 20.22 -13.15 9.50
CA GLN A 25 21.54 -13.75 9.33
C GLN A 25 21.42 -14.95 8.38
N TYR A 26 22.29 -14.99 7.39
CA TYR A 26 22.46 -16.13 6.50
C TYR A 26 23.69 -16.95 6.94
N GLY A 27 23.48 -18.22 7.21
CA GLY A 27 24.55 -19.16 7.50
C GLY A 27 25.21 -19.66 6.22
N ARG A 28 25.94 -18.82 5.49
CA ARG A 28 26.75 -19.27 4.36
C ARG A 28 28.09 -19.82 4.87
N SER A 29 28.33 -21.10 4.65
CA SER A 29 29.65 -21.68 4.76
C SER A 29 30.39 -21.51 3.44
N VAL A 30 31.45 -20.72 3.41
CA VAL A 30 32.32 -20.57 2.26
C VAL A 30 33.55 -21.44 2.46
N PHE A 31 33.77 -22.40 1.56
CA PHE A 31 34.99 -23.17 1.49
C PHE A 31 36.10 -22.31 0.86
N ARG A 32 37.07 -21.90 1.65
CA ARG A 32 38.25 -21.18 1.16
C ARG A 32 39.49 -21.87 1.69
N SER A 33 40.32 -22.35 0.79
CA SER A 33 41.64 -22.93 1.10
C SER A 33 41.63 -24.08 2.13
N GLY A 34 40.70 -25.06 1.97
CA GLY A 34 40.68 -26.26 2.82
C GLY A 34 40.09 -26.08 4.22
N ARG A 35 39.64 -24.89 4.58
CA ARG A 35 38.95 -24.60 5.85
C ARG A 35 37.56 -24.00 5.64
N MET A 36 36.58 -24.51 6.37
CA MET A 36 35.22 -24.01 6.41
C MET A 36 35.16 -22.71 7.22
N TYR A 37 35.05 -21.57 6.56
CA TYR A 37 34.77 -20.30 7.21
C TYR A 37 33.28 -20.05 7.22
N ARG A 38 32.69 -19.94 8.39
CA ARG A 38 31.27 -19.56 8.56
C ARG A 38 31.19 -18.04 8.45
N GLN A 39 30.95 -17.54 7.26
CA GLN A 39 30.77 -16.12 7.02
C GLN A 39 29.31 -15.76 7.40
N SER A 40 29.15 -15.22 8.58
CA SER A 40 27.87 -14.66 9.05
C SER A 40 27.63 -13.34 8.34
N GLY A 41 26.95 -13.40 7.20
CA GLY A 41 26.46 -12.20 6.51
C GLY A 41 25.22 -11.67 7.21
N ALA A 42 25.33 -10.54 7.91
CA ALA A 42 24.15 -9.82 8.37
C ALA A 42 23.50 -9.11 7.16
N SER A 43 22.28 -9.49 6.85
CA SER A 43 21.46 -8.86 5.81
C SER A 43 20.19 -8.31 6.45
N TYR A 44 19.55 -7.35 5.79
CA TYR A 44 18.29 -6.77 6.25
C TYR A 44 17.19 -7.01 5.23
N ILE A 45 16.03 -7.44 5.70
CA ILE A 45 14.83 -7.49 4.86
C ILE A 45 14.08 -6.17 5.05
N PRO A 46 13.95 -5.34 3.99
CA PRO A 46 13.17 -4.12 4.07
C PRO A 46 11.68 -4.46 3.93
N LEU A 47 10.91 -4.38 5.01
CA LEU A 47 9.45 -4.44 4.98
C LEU A 47 8.90 -3.03 4.79
N ARG A 48 8.33 -2.75 3.63
CA ARG A 48 7.73 -1.46 3.33
C ARG A 48 6.45 -1.28 4.16
N ILE A 49 6.21 -0.05 4.64
CA ILE A 49 4.98 0.29 5.38
C ILE A 49 3.77 0.18 4.46
N ASN A 50 3.92 0.63 3.22
CA ASN A 50 2.89 0.49 2.19
C ASN A 50 3.23 -0.69 1.25
N SER A 51 3.15 -1.92 1.76
CA SER A 51 3.37 -3.13 0.94
C SER A 51 2.23 -3.40 -0.04
N ALA A 52 1.04 -2.87 0.24
CA ALA A 52 -0.14 -3.00 -0.61
C ALA A 52 -0.13 -2.05 -1.82
N GLY A 53 0.69 -0.99 -1.80
CA GLY A 53 0.74 0.01 -2.86
C GLY A 53 -0.55 0.82 -2.98
N MET A 54 -0.92 1.16 -4.19
CA MET A 54 -2.13 1.95 -4.52
C MET A 54 -3.37 1.10 -4.80
N ILE A 55 -3.21 -0.23 -4.91
CA ILE A 55 -4.26 -1.15 -5.34
C ILE A 55 -5.49 -1.12 -4.42
N PRO A 56 -5.36 -1.17 -3.08
CA PRO A 56 -6.51 -1.13 -2.18
C PRO A 56 -7.37 0.13 -2.34
N LEU A 57 -6.73 1.24 -2.64
CA LEU A 57 -7.40 2.53 -2.83
C LEU A 57 -8.25 2.53 -4.10
N ILE A 58 -7.72 1.97 -5.21
CA ILE A 58 -8.47 1.84 -6.47
C ILE A 58 -9.69 0.94 -6.27
N PHE A 59 -9.54 -0.20 -5.57
CA PHE A 59 -10.65 -1.10 -5.29
C PHE A 59 -11.72 -0.46 -4.40
N ALA A 60 -11.31 0.26 -3.35
CA ALA A 60 -12.25 0.93 -2.46
C ALA A 60 -13.10 1.96 -3.21
N PHE A 61 -12.48 2.80 -4.04
CA PHE A 61 -13.21 3.77 -4.86
C PHE A 61 -14.13 3.09 -5.89
N SER A 62 -13.67 2.03 -6.54
CA SER A 62 -14.48 1.29 -7.52
C SER A 62 -15.73 0.69 -6.87
N ILE A 63 -15.61 0.13 -5.65
CA ILE A 63 -16.73 -0.45 -4.93
C ILE A 63 -17.72 0.62 -4.44
N VAL A 64 -17.24 1.80 -4.08
CA VAL A 64 -18.13 2.89 -3.64
C VAL A 64 -18.87 3.53 -4.82
N ILE A 65 -18.23 3.64 -5.98
CA ILE A 65 -18.83 4.22 -7.18
C ILE A 65 -19.94 3.32 -7.73
N LEU A 66 -19.80 1.99 -7.67
CA LEU A 66 -20.75 1.03 -8.22
C LEU A 66 -22.19 1.20 -7.69
N PRO A 67 -22.46 1.17 -6.36
CA PRO A 67 -23.80 1.38 -5.85
C PRO A 67 -24.34 2.77 -6.16
N GLY A 68 -23.47 3.79 -6.16
CA GLY A 68 -23.84 5.16 -6.52
C GLY A 68 -24.36 5.26 -7.98
N THR A 69 -23.66 4.65 -8.93
CA THR A 69 -24.09 4.65 -10.34
C THR A 69 -25.37 3.85 -10.58
N ILE A 70 -25.50 2.70 -9.91
CA ILE A 70 -26.73 1.89 -9.96
C ILE A 70 -27.91 2.66 -9.37
N ALA A 71 -27.72 3.30 -8.22
CA ALA A 71 -28.75 4.09 -7.54
C ALA A 71 -29.22 5.30 -8.39
N THR A 72 -28.32 6.00 -9.07
CA THR A 72 -28.69 7.09 -9.98
C THR A 72 -29.49 6.58 -11.18
N TYR A 73 -29.20 5.39 -11.69
CA TYR A 73 -29.98 4.77 -12.77
C TYR A 73 -31.41 4.45 -12.32
N PHE A 74 -31.60 3.91 -11.12
CA PHE A 74 -32.94 3.64 -10.57
C PHE A 74 -33.67 4.92 -10.17
N ALA A 75 -33.00 5.98 -9.76
CA ALA A 75 -33.58 7.26 -9.42
C ALA A 75 -34.30 7.92 -10.63
N THR A 76 -33.93 7.56 -11.85
CA THR A 76 -34.63 8.03 -13.09
C THR A 76 -35.88 7.24 -13.42
N SER A 77 -36.09 6.06 -12.80
CA SER A 77 -37.27 5.25 -12.98
C SER A 77 -38.35 5.76 -12.01
N GLY A 78 -39.46 6.27 -12.52
CA GLY A 78 -40.55 6.79 -11.68
C GLY A 78 -41.18 5.73 -10.76
N GLY A 79 -41.75 6.17 -9.62
CA GLY A 79 -42.40 5.32 -8.62
C GLY A 79 -41.57 5.03 -7.39
N LEU A 80 -42.03 4.10 -6.53
CA LEU A 80 -41.36 3.71 -5.26
C LEU A 80 -39.87 3.32 -5.44
N LEU A 81 -39.53 2.72 -6.59
CA LEU A 81 -38.14 2.38 -6.93
C LEU A 81 -37.29 3.63 -7.18
N GLY A 82 -37.91 4.70 -7.73
CA GLY A 82 -37.26 5.98 -7.94
C GLY A 82 -36.92 6.68 -6.62
N ASP A 83 -37.83 6.66 -5.63
CA ASP A 83 -37.60 7.27 -4.33
C ASP A 83 -36.51 6.55 -3.54
N ILE A 84 -36.49 5.23 -3.57
CA ILE A 84 -35.42 4.41 -2.96
C ILE A 84 -34.10 4.68 -3.67
N GLY A 85 -34.11 4.71 -4.99
CA GLY A 85 -32.92 5.04 -5.81
C GLY A 85 -32.37 6.41 -5.50
N ALA A 86 -33.21 7.42 -5.36
CA ALA A 86 -32.81 8.79 -5.02
C ALA A 86 -32.21 8.88 -3.59
N PHE A 87 -32.77 8.15 -2.63
CA PHE A 87 -32.21 8.08 -1.27
C PHE A 87 -30.80 7.49 -1.25
N PHE A 88 -30.61 6.35 -1.92
CA PHE A 88 -29.29 5.73 -2.04
C PHE A 88 -28.31 6.58 -2.87
N ALA A 89 -28.76 7.16 -3.97
CA ALA A 89 -27.93 8.07 -4.75
C ALA A 89 -27.46 9.27 -3.92
N GLY A 90 -28.33 9.83 -3.06
CA GLY A 90 -27.98 10.90 -2.12
C GLY A 90 -26.89 10.47 -1.11
N LEU A 91 -26.97 9.24 -0.61
CA LEU A 91 -26.00 8.71 0.35
C LEU A 91 -24.60 8.51 -0.26
N PHE A 92 -24.55 8.09 -1.52
CA PHE A 92 -23.28 7.80 -2.24
C PHE A 92 -22.75 9.01 -3.04
N THR A 93 -23.32 10.20 -2.85
CA THR A 93 -22.78 11.43 -3.44
C THR A 93 -21.56 11.93 -2.65
N PRO A 94 -20.49 12.36 -3.33
CA PRO A 94 -19.25 12.83 -2.69
C PRO A 94 -19.43 14.15 -1.92
N THR A 95 -20.63 14.76 -1.93
CA THR A 95 -20.98 15.94 -1.14
C THR A 95 -21.28 15.63 0.33
N HIS A 96 -21.68 14.40 0.65
CA HIS A 96 -22.00 13.98 2.01
C HIS A 96 -20.77 13.45 2.77
N ALA A 97 -20.65 13.84 4.03
CA ALA A 97 -19.57 13.35 4.91
C ALA A 97 -19.60 11.82 5.08
N LEU A 98 -20.79 11.20 5.03
CA LEU A 98 -20.96 9.76 5.17
C LEU A 98 -20.26 8.97 4.06
N TYR A 99 -20.27 9.49 2.81
CA TYR A 99 -19.54 8.91 1.69
C TYR A 99 -18.04 8.77 2.03
N TRP A 100 -17.43 9.81 2.57
CA TRP A 100 -15.99 9.84 2.88
C TRP A 100 -15.62 8.95 4.08
N VAL A 101 -16.51 8.83 5.07
CA VAL A 101 -16.34 7.88 6.17
C VAL A 101 -16.37 6.44 5.64
N LEU A 102 -17.28 6.14 4.73
CA LEU A 102 -17.39 4.82 4.10
C LEU A 102 -16.16 4.51 3.23
N VAL A 103 -15.69 5.48 2.44
CA VAL A 103 -14.43 5.36 1.67
C VAL A 103 -13.25 5.07 2.60
N PHE A 104 -13.12 5.82 3.71
CA PHE A 104 -12.06 5.60 4.69
C PHE A 104 -12.06 4.17 5.23
N LEU A 105 -13.22 3.71 5.69
CA LEU A 105 -13.38 2.38 6.27
C LEU A 105 -13.07 1.28 5.25
N LEU A 106 -13.56 1.43 4.01
CA LEU A 106 -13.27 0.51 2.93
C LEU A 106 -11.78 0.49 2.57
N VAL A 107 -11.13 1.65 2.46
CA VAL A 107 -9.68 1.72 2.17
C VAL A 107 -8.89 1.00 3.26
N VAL A 108 -9.19 1.23 4.53
CA VAL A 108 -8.55 0.55 5.65
C VAL A 108 -8.76 -0.97 5.57
N MET A 109 -10.01 -1.40 5.38
CA MET A 109 -10.37 -2.82 5.27
C MET A 109 -9.65 -3.51 4.10
N PHE A 110 -9.67 -2.90 2.91
CA PHE A 110 -9.01 -3.44 1.73
C PHE A 110 -7.50 -3.46 1.86
N THR A 111 -6.90 -2.47 2.51
CA THR A 111 -5.45 -2.45 2.76
C THR A 111 -5.04 -3.63 3.64
N PHE A 112 -5.80 -3.92 4.70
CA PHE A 112 -5.55 -5.11 5.52
C PHE A 112 -5.71 -6.39 4.72
N PHE A 113 -6.83 -6.54 4.03
CA PHE A 113 -7.14 -7.74 3.24
C PHE A 113 -6.06 -7.99 2.19
N TYR A 114 -5.72 -6.97 1.40
CA TYR A 114 -4.73 -7.09 0.33
C TYR A 114 -3.33 -7.41 0.87
N THR A 115 -2.92 -6.75 1.95
CA THR A 115 -1.61 -7.03 2.57
C THR A 115 -1.52 -8.46 3.06
N LEU A 116 -2.56 -8.98 3.72
CA LEU A 116 -2.60 -10.37 4.18
C LEU A 116 -2.52 -11.36 3.02
N VAL A 117 -3.25 -11.11 1.93
CA VAL A 117 -3.24 -11.96 0.74
C VAL A 117 -1.86 -11.99 0.10
N VAL A 118 -1.25 -10.83 -0.15
CA VAL A 118 0.08 -10.73 -0.77
C VAL A 118 1.15 -11.40 0.09
N PHE A 119 1.11 -11.21 1.41
CA PHE A 119 2.08 -11.81 2.31
C PHE A 119 1.96 -13.32 2.41
N ASN A 120 0.74 -13.85 2.45
CA ASN A 120 0.51 -15.29 2.45
C ASN A 120 1.02 -15.95 1.15
N GLN A 121 0.90 -15.28 0.02
CA GLN A 121 1.42 -15.79 -1.26
C GLN A 121 2.95 -15.80 -1.34
N GLN A 122 3.62 -14.87 -0.68
CA GLN A 122 5.09 -14.76 -0.74
C GLN A 122 5.84 -15.81 0.07
N ASN A 123 5.19 -16.53 1.00
CA ASN A 123 5.80 -17.58 1.85
C ASN A 123 7.22 -17.21 2.35
N LEU A 124 7.38 -15.96 2.81
CA LEU A 124 8.69 -15.39 3.17
C LEU A 124 9.44 -16.21 4.21
N ALA A 125 8.73 -16.79 5.18
CA ALA A 125 9.34 -17.61 6.21
C ALA A 125 9.94 -18.90 5.63
N GLU A 126 9.25 -19.54 4.69
CA GLU A 126 9.73 -20.75 4.01
C GLU A 126 10.89 -20.43 3.06
N SER A 127 10.79 -19.32 2.33
CA SER A 127 11.88 -18.85 1.47
C SER A 127 13.15 -18.52 2.27
N LEU A 128 13.02 -17.90 3.44
CA LEU A 128 14.13 -17.67 4.36
C LEU A 128 14.74 -18.99 4.84
N GLN A 129 13.91 -19.94 5.23
CA GLN A 129 14.37 -21.25 5.71
C GLN A 129 15.09 -22.03 4.60
N ARG A 130 14.57 -22.05 3.37
CA ARG A 130 15.21 -22.69 2.22
C ARG A 130 16.57 -22.06 1.88
N ASN A 131 16.70 -20.77 2.05
CA ASN A 131 17.97 -20.05 1.81
C ASN A 131 18.92 -20.07 3.02
N GLY A 132 18.61 -20.84 4.07
CA GLY A 132 19.44 -20.92 5.28
C GLY A 132 19.50 -19.64 6.11
N GLY A 133 18.53 -18.72 5.90
CA GLY A 133 18.39 -17.48 6.65
C GLY A 133 17.54 -17.68 7.91
N PHE A 134 17.91 -17.01 8.98
CA PHE A 134 17.14 -16.97 10.23
C PHE A 134 17.10 -15.56 10.80
N VAL A 135 16.00 -15.24 11.47
CA VAL A 135 15.84 -13.96 12.19
C VAL A 135 16.55 -14.08 13.52
N LEU A 136 17.32 -13.05 13.88
CA LEU A 136 18.05 -13.03 15.15
C LEU A 136 17.09 -13.23 16.34
N GLY A 137 17.38 -14.24 17.17
CA GLY A 137 16.61 -14.53 18.38
C GLY A 137 15.36 -15.37 18.20
N ILE A 138 15.02 -15.81 16.96
CA ILE A 138 13.82 -16.59 16.69
C ILE A 138 14.20 -17.90 15.98
N ARG A 139 13.62 -19.02 16.40
CA ARG A 139 13.85 -20.31 15.76
C ARG A 139 13.27 -20.33 14.34
N PRO A 140 14.01 -20.87 13.35
CA PRO A 140 13.50 -21.00 11.99
C PRO A 140 12.26 -21.90 11.93
N GLY A 141 11.31 -21.58 11.04
CA GLY A 141 10.07 -22.30 10.86
C GLY A 141 8.83 -21.50 11.26
N ARG A 142 7.81 -22.19 11.83
CA ARG A 142 6.53 -21.57 12.26
C ARG A 142 6.69 -20.34 13.18
N PRO A 143 7.57 -20.33 14.19
CA PRO A 143 7.75 -19.15 15.05
C PRO A 143 8.20 -17.91 14.29
N THR A 144 9.01 -18.08 13.23
CA THR A 144 9.44 -16.99 12.36
C THR A 144 8.27 -16.44 11.54
N GLN A 145 7.38 -17.31 11.06
CA GLN A 145 6.18 -16.91 10.33
C GLN A 145 5.23 -16.10 11.21
N ASP A 146 4.98 -16.57 12.44
CA ASP A 146 4.12 -15.86 13.40
C ASP A 146 4.69 -14.50 13.79
N TYR A 147 5.99 -14.41 13.95
CA TYR A 147 6.66 -13.13 14.21
C TYR A 147 6.52 -12.17 13.03
N LEU A 148 6.80 -12.62 11.80
CA LEU A 148 6.66 -11.81 10.59
C LEU A 148 5.21 -11.34 10.42
N ASN A 149 4.23 -12.22 10.56
CA ASN A 149 2.81 -11.86 10.48
C ASN A 149 2.43 -10.77 11.50
N ARG A 150 2.91 -10.89 12.73
CA ARG A 150 2.65 -9.89 13.78
C ARG A 150 3.28 -8.53 13.45
N VAL A 151 4.49 -8.54 12.93
CA VAL A 151 5.18 -7.31 12.52
C VAL A 151 4.47 -6.66 11.35
N ILE A 152 4.07 -7.45 10.36
CA ILE A 152 3.33 -6.97 9.19
C ILE A 152 2.00 -6.35 9.58
N LEU A 153 1.20 -7.03 10.40
CA LEU A 153 -0.07 -6.50 10.89
C LEU A 153 0.09 -5.13 11.56
N ARG A 154 1.14 -4.97 12.38
CA ARG A 154 1.40 -3.68 13.05
C ARG A 154 1.81 -2.59 12.06
N ILE A 155 2.62 -2.93 11.06
CA ILE A 155 3.06 -1.98 10.04
C ILE A 155 1.88 -1.61 9.14
N THR A 156 1.08 -2.59 8.74
CA THR A 156 -0.11 -2.39 7.91
C THR A 156 -1.14 -1.50 8.58
N MET A 157 -1.30 -1.58 9.91
CA MET A 157 -2.19 -0.70 10.65
C MET A 157 -1.82 0.78 10.45
N GLY A 158 -0.54 1.12 10.59
CA GLY A 158 -0.06 2.47 10.30
C GLY A 158 -0.23 2.87 8.85
N GLY A 159 0.10 1.98 7.91
CA GLY A 159 -0.07 2.19 6.47
C GLY A 159 -1.53 2.37 6.06
N ALA A 160 -2.44 1.55 6.59
CA ALA A 160 -3.88 1.61 6.29
C ALA A 160 -4.53 2.90 6.78
N LEU A 161 -4.21 3.32 8.01
CA LEU A 161 -4.69 4.61 8.54
C LEU A 161 -4.16 5.79 7.70
N PHE A 162 -2.90 5.73 7.31
CA PHE A 162 -2.32 6.76 6.44
C PHE A 162 -3.00 6.81 5.07
N LEU A 163 -3.19 5.67 4.39
CA LEU A 163 -3.88 5.61 3.11
C LEU A 163 -5.33 6.09 3.22
N GLY A 164 -6.02 5.71 4.28
CA GLY A 164 -7.37 6.19 4.57
C GLY A 164 -7.40 7.71 4.76
N PHE A 165 -6.43 8.27 5.51
CA PHE A 165 -6.32 9.71 5.68
C PHE A 165 -6.07 10.42 4.35
N VAL A 166 -5.13 9.92 3.54
CA VAL A 166 -4.83 10.47 2.21
C VAL A 166 -6.05 10.42 1.29
N ALA A 167 -6.88 9.37 1.38
CA ALA A 167 -8.13 9.27 0.62
C ALA A 167 -9.15 10.36 0.98
N ILE A 168 -9.15 10.87 2.22
CA ILE A 168 -10.07 11.93 2.68
C ILE A 168 -9.52 13.34 2.41
N VAL A 169 -8.20 13.48 2.19
CA VAL A 169 -7.57 14.81 1.95
C VAL A 169 -8.30 15.65 0.89
N PRO A 170 -8.79 15.09 -0.25
CA PRO A 170 -9.55 15.84 -1.23
C PRO A 170 -10.81 16.48 -0.66
N TYR A 171 -11.52 15.76 0.19
CA TYR A 171 -12.72 16.27 0.85
C TYR A 171 -12.41 17.39 1.84
N LEU A 172 -11.42 17.21 2.70
CA LEU A 172 -10.97 18.24 3.62
C LEU A 172 -10.51 19.51 2.87
N ALA A 173 -9.84 19.33 1.74
CA ALA A 173 -9.43 20.42 0.88
C ALA A 173 -10.63 21.16 0.26
N SER A 174 -11.66 20.43 -0.18
CA SER A 174 -12.88 21.04 -0.73
C SER A 174 -13.67 21.83 0.31
N LEU A 175 -13.72 21.33 1.56
CA LEU A 175 -14.34 22.02 2.69
C LEU A 175 -13.65 23.35 3.02
N LEU A 176 -12.33 23.40 2.94
CA LEU A 176 -11.55 24.62 3.24
C LEU A 176 -11.56 25.64 2.09
N THR A 177 -11.67 25.20 0.85
CA THR A 177 -11.54 26.06 -0.34
C THR A 177 -12.87 26.35 -1.02
N ASN A 178 -13.97 25.67 -0.67
CA ASN A 178 -15.30 25.79 -1.27
C ASN A 178 -15.33 25.56 -2.81
N ILE A 179 -14.30 24.90 -3.38
CA ILE A 179 -14.18 24.65 -4.82
C ILE A 179 -14.36 23.15 -5.07
N GLN A 180 -15.53 22.76 -5.56
CA GLN A 180 -15.89 21.36 -5.84
C GLN A 180 -15.07 20.70 -6.97
N ALA A 181 -14.55 21.48 -7.90
CA ALA A 181 -13.72 20.98 -9.01
C ALA A 181 -12.41 20.31 -8.56
N MET A 182 -11.99 20.50 -7.30
CA MET A 182 -10.73 19.95 -6.77
C MET A 182 -10.80 18.51 -6.28
N THR A 183 -11.97 17.95 -6.05
CA THR A 183 -12.10 16.59 -5.49
C THR A 183 -11.60 15.52 -6.45
N LEU A 184 -11.93 15.66 -7.74
CA LEU A 184 -11.48 14.73 -8.80
C LEU A 184 -9.98 14.83 -9.11
N SER A 185 -9.42 16.05 -9.04
CA SER A 185 -8.00 16.30 -9.33
C SER A 185 -7.07 15.69 -8.30
N SER A 186 -7.45 15.68 -7.03
CA SER A 186 -6.56 15.20 -5.94
C SER A 186 -6.41 13.68 -5.91
N THR A 187 -7.44 12.91 -6.21
CA THR A 187 -7.36 11.45 -6.36
C THR A 187 -6.52 11.04 -7.55
N SER A 188 -6.69 11.72 -8.68
CA SER A 188 -5.87 11.48 -9.88
C SER A 188 -4.40 11.81 -9.64
N LEU A 189 -4.11 12.88 -8.90
CA LEU A 189 -2.76 13.30 -8.53
C LEU A 189 -2.09 12.25 -7.63
N LEU A 190 -2.84 11.68 -6.69
CA LEU A 190 -2.36 10.63 -5.80
C LEU A 190 -2.00 9.35 -6.57
N ILE A 191 -2.84 8.95 -7.53
CA ILE A 191 -2.57 7.80 -8.40
C ILE A 191 -1.34 8.08 -9.27
N MET A 192 -1.24 9.26 -9.87
CA MET A 192 -0.10 9.67 -10.71
C MET A 192 1.22 9.62 -9.92
N VAL A 193 1.25 10.16 -8.70
CA VAL A 193 2.45 10.13 -7.84
C VAL A 193 2.83 8.69 -7.47
N GLY A 194 1.85 7.86 -7.09
CA GLY A 194 2.09 6.47 -6.76
C GLY A 194 2.67 5.66 -7.92
N VAL A 195 2.07 5.76 -9.11
CA VAL A 195 2.56 5.10 -10.32
C VAL A 195 3.94 5.66 -10.71
N GLY A 196 4.14 6.97 -10.63
CA GLY A 196 5.44 7.60 -10.92
C GLY A 196 6.56 7.08 -10.02
N LEU A 197 6.30 6.93 -8.72
CA LEU A 197 7.27 6.36 -7.78
C LEU A 197 7.58 4.88 -8.07
N ASP A 198 6.57 4.08 -8.39
CA ASP A 198 6.78 2.67 -8.70
C ASP A 198 7.56 2.49 -10.01
N THR A 199 7.30 3.32 -11.02
CA THR A 199 8.08 3.29 -12.27
C THR A 199 9.52 3.74 -12.07
N LEU A 200 9.78 4.77 -11.28
CA LEU A 200 11.14 5.20 -10.94
C LEU A 200 11.92 4.08 -10.24
N ARG A 201 11.33 3.40 -9.29
CA ARG A 201 11.96 2.27 -8.60
C ARG A 201 12.27 1.10 -9.53
N GLN A 202 11.38 0.80 -10.46
CA GLN A 202 11.64 -0.25 -11.46
C GLN A 202 12.81 0.13 -12.38
N LEU A 203 12.89 1.41 -12.78
CA LEU A 203 14.01 1.92 -13.57
C LEU A 203 15.32 1.87 -12.80
N GLU A 204 15.33 2.29 -11.52
CA GLU A 204 16.52 2.19 -10.66
C GLU A 204 17.00 0.75 -10.51
N ALA A 205 16.09 -0.20 -10.30
CA ALA A 205 16.43 -1.61 -10.21
C ALA A 205 17.03 -2.16 -11.51
N GLN A 206 16.50 -1.76 -12.67
CA GLN A 206 17.03 -2.17 -13.97
C GLN A 206 18.37 -1.52 -14.27
N LEU A 207 18.57 -0.26 -13.90
CA LEU A 207 19.86 0.43 -14.08
C LEU A 207 20.95 -0.19 -13.21
N MET A 208 20.65 -0.56 -11.98
CA MET A 208 21.61 -1.27 -11.12
C MET A 208 22.03 -2.62 -11.71
N MET A 209 21.11 -3.38 -12.30
CA MET A 209 21.43 -4.64 -12.96
C MET A 209 22.34 -4.45 -14.18
N ARG A 210 22.10 -3.42 -14.99
CA ARG A 210 22.96 -3.12 -16.17
C ARG A 210 24.37 -2.63 -15.83
N ASN A 211 24.53 -1.89 -14.74
CA ASN A 211 25.87 -1.45 -14.32
C ASN A 211 26.78 -2.60 -13.83
N TYR A 212 26.20 -3.72 -13.38
CA TYR A 212 26.98 -4.90 -13.00
C TYR A 212 27.51 -5.70 -14.20
N GLU A 213 26.81 -5.70 -15.33
CA GLU A 213 27.26 -6.39 -16.55
C GLU A 213 28.41 -5.66 -17.27
N GLY A 214 28.53 -4.34 -17.08
CA GLY A 214 29.61 -3.53 -17.67
C GLY A 214 30.97 -3.65 -16.98
N PHE A 215 31.06 -4.32 -15.81
CA PHE A 215 32.31 -4.44 -15.04
C PHE A 215 33.00 -5.84 -15.15
N LEU A 216 32.38 -6.78 -15.86
CA LEU A 216 32.84 -8.16 -16.06
C LEU A 216 33.16 -8.51 -17.53
N GLY A 217 33.20 -7.50 -18.39
CA GLY A 217 33.62 -7.60 -19.78
C GLY A 217 35.03 -7.08 -20.02
#